data_4c7ead420a7f026a4eb5b190dee09371
#
_entry.id   4c7ead420a7f026a4eb5b190dee09371
#
_cell.length_a   1.000
_cell.length_b   1.000
_cell.length_c   1.000
_cell.angle_alpha   90.00
_cell.angle_beta   90.00
_cell.angle_gamma   90.00
#
_symmetry.space_group_name_H-M   'P 1'
#
loop_
_entity.id
_entity.type
_entity.pdbx_description
1 polymer ?
#
loop_
_entity_poly.entity_id
_entity_poly.type
_entity_poly.pdbx_seq_one_letter_code
_entity_poly.pdbx_strand_id
1 'polypeptide(L)'
;MTIACLGKPAYRGPIIRTAVDGTEQTIYLHGDEHFHYMTNAAGQWLDEESLVPLTAEQRSDRMEMGLARKARRVAQQQTANNAPNIAPRGLLILVNFADQAFVTPRDTINNMLNGEHFTRNYSFTYKKRQYTISSSGSARKYFYDQSYGQYNPTFDVIGPVTLSNNISYYGENDRWGNDKRPTDMIKEACQLADEQYGIDFTQYDNDNDGYVDFVYVIYAGNGEADGGDENTV
;
A
#
# COMPACT_ATOMS: atom_id res chain seq x y z
N MET A 1 1.99 -30.01 -8.76
CA MET A 1 1.92 -29.75 -7.31
C MET A 1 1.40 -28.34 -7.16
N THR A 2 0.10 -28.17 -6.91
CA THR A 2 -0.53 -26.86 -6.81
C THR A 2 -0.19 -26.32 -5.42
N ILE A 3 0.68 -25.32 -5.35
CA ILE A 3 0.91 -24.58 -4.11
C ILE A 3 -0.31 -23.68 -3.93
N ALA A 4 -1.26 -24.11 -3.08
CA ALA A 4 -2.29 -23.21 -2.63
C ALA A 4 -1.60 -22.12 -1.80
N CYS A 5 -1.53 -20.91 -2.32
CA CYS A 5 -1.15 -19.74 -1.54
C CYS A 5 -2.27 -19.51 -0.51
N LEU A 6 -2.12 -20.08 0.66
CA LEU A 6 -3.01 -19.84 1.79
C LEU A 6 -2.67 -18.44 2.29
N GLY A 7 -3.60 -17.54 2.18
CA GLY A 7 -3.49 -16.20 2.71
C GLY A 7 -3.08 -16.20 4.18
N LYS A 8 -2.30 -15.19 4.57
CA LYS A 8 -1.87 -15.08 5.96
C LYS A 8 -3.08 -14.71 6.83
N PRO A 9 -3.45 -15.54 7.82
CA PRO A 9 -4.58 -15.21 8.69
C PRO A 9 -4.27 -13.95 9.51
N ALA A 10 -5.31 -13.20 9.85
CA ALA A 10 -5.20 -12.05 10.74
C ALA A 10 -4.60 -12.44 12.09
N TYR A 11 -3.88 -11.50 12.72
CA TYR A 11 -3.36 -11.70 14.08
C TYR A 11 -4.52 -11.96 15.04
N ARG A 12 -4.46 -13.08 15.75
CA ARG A 12 -5.58 -13.54 16.61
C ARG A 12 -5.52 -13.05 18.05
N GLY A 13 -4.44 -12.36 18.43
CA GLY A 13 -4.31 -11.81 19.77
C GLY A 13 -5.15 -10.54 19.97
N PRO A 14 -5.35 -10.14 21.23
CA PRO A 14 -6.03 -8.88 21.55
C PRO A 14 -5.18 -7.69 21.11
N ILE A 15 -5.82 -6.67 20.58
CA ILE A 15 -5.22 -5.38 20.20
C ILE A 15 -6.00 -4.31 20.93
N ILE A 16 -5.31 -3.33 21.52
CA ILE A 16 -5.95 -2.14 22.09
C ILE A 16 -6.05 -1.11 20.97
N ARG A 17 -7.24 -0.61 20.73
CA ARG A 17 -7.50 0.44 19.75
C ARG A 17 -8.31 1.57 20.40
N THR A 18 -8.05 2.79 19.97
CA THR A 18 -8.74 3.97 20.48
C THR A 18 -9.85 4.37 19.50
N ALA A 19 -11.06 4.49 19.99
CA ALA A 19 -12.21 5.00 19.24
C ALA A 19 -12.09 6.50 19.00
N VAL A 20 -12.91 7.03 18.08
CA VAL A 20 -12.94 8.46 17.72
C VAL A 20 -13.22 9.36 18.95
N ASP A 21 -13.97 8.87 19.92
CA ASP A 21 -14.27 9.57 21.19
C ASP A 21 -13.13 9.52 22.23
N GLY A 22 -12.01 8.84 21.89
CA GLY A 22 -10.85 8.68 22.75
C GLY A 22 -10.93 7.53 23.76
N THR A 23 -12.00 6.71 23.72
CA THR A 23 -12.09 5.50 24.56
C THR A 23 -11.22 4.38 24.03
N GLU A 24 -10.56 3.64 24.92
CA GLU A 24 -9.78 2.46 24.56
C GLU A 24 -10.64 1.21 24.58
N GLN A 25 -10.53 0.43 23.54
CA GLN A 25 -11.26 -0.83 23.41
C GLN A 25 -10.34 -1.96 22.96
N THR A 26 -10.50 -3.11 23.62
CA THR A 26 -9.83 -4.34 23.17
C THR A 26 -10.61 -4.92 22.00
N ILE A 27 -9.91 -5.08 20.87
CA ILE A 27 -10.45 -5.65 19.65
C ILE A 27 -9.73 -6.95 19.28
N TYR A 28 -10.37 -7.75 18.46
CA TYR A 28 -9.81 -8.96 17.86
C TYR A 28 -10.00 -8.90 16.35
N LEU A 29 -8.93 -9.19 15.61
CA LEU A 29 -8.97 -9.25 14.16
C LEU A 29 -9.35 -10.65 13.69
N HIS A 30 -10.16 -10.72 12.66
CA HIS A 30 -10.62 -11.96 12.04
C HIS A 30 -10.49 -11.89 10.53
N GLY A 31 -10.35 -13.05 9.89
CA GLY A 31 -10.31 -13.16 8.43
C GLY A 31 -8.88 -13.29 7.87
N ASP A 32 -8.78 -12.95 6.61
CA ASP A 32 -7.56 -13.04 5.80
C ASP A 32 -7.42 -11.78 4.91
N GLU A 33 -6.45 -11.73 4.02
CA GLU A 33 -6.22 -10.61 3.10
C GLU A 33 -7.38 -10.35 2.13
N HIS A 34 -8.31 -11.26 1.99
CA HIS A 34 -9.46 -11.11 1.08
C HIS A 34 -10.69 -10.55 1.79
N PHE A 35 -10.88 -10.95 3.04
CA PHE A 35 -11.98 -10.47 3.87
C PHE A 35 -11.60 -10.49 5.34
N HIS A 36 -11.65 -9.33 5.98
CA HIS A 36 -11.35 -9.16 7.39
C HIS A 36 -12.42 -8.32 8.09
N TYR A 37 -12.51 -8.49 9.39
CA TYR A 37 -13.40 -7.73 10.27
C TYR A 37 -12.86 -7.72 11.69
N MET A 38 -13.36 -6.81 12.51
CA MET A 38 -12.99 -6.67 13.91
C MET A 38 -14.16 -7.03 14.82
N THR A 39 -13.85 -7.59 15.99
CA THR A 39 -14.84 -7.79 17.07
C THR A 39 -14.32 -7.22 18.38
N ASN A 40 -15.26 -6.89 19.27
CA ASN A 40 -14.94 -6.67 20.68
C ASN A 40 -14.83 -8.02 21.44
N ALA A 41 -14.54 -7.95 22.74
CA ALA A 41 -14.44 -9.12 23.61
C ALA A 41 -15.76 -9.94 23.73
N ALA A 42 -16.91 -9.32 23.44
CA ALA A 42 -18.20 -9.98 23.39
C ALA A 42 -18.50 -10.64 22.02
N GLY A 43 -17.57 -10.56 21.06
CA GLY A 43 -17.74 -11.13 19.71
C GLY A 43 -18.65 -10.30 18.79
N GLN A 44 -18.99 -9.08 19.16
CA GLN A 44 -19.78 -8.19 18.31
C GLN A 44 -18.88 -7.57 17.26
N TRP A 45 -19.32 -7.56 16.00
CA TRP A 45 -18.61 -6.90 14.92
C TRP A 45 -18.61 -5.40 15.10
N LEU A 46 -17.49 -4.77 14.86
CA LEU A 46 -17.28 -3.34 15.04
C LEU A 46 -17.11 -2.63 13.69
N ASP A 47 -17.58 -1.41 13.66
CA ASP A 47 -17.18 -0.46 12.63
C ASP A 47 -15.69 -0.11 12.79
N GLU A 48 -14.96 -0.01 11.70
CA GLU A 48 -13.50 0.13 11.73
C GLU A 48 -13.01 1.49 12.21
N GLU A 49 -13.81 2.53 12.02
CA GLU A 49 -13.43 3.88 12.39
C GLU A 49 -13.97 4.24 13.78
N SER A 50 -15.27 4.00 14.00
CA SER A 50 -15.95 4.41 15.23
C SER A 50 -15.85 3.40 16.36
N LEU A 51 -15.44 2.16 16.08
CA LEU A 51 -15.43 1.02 17.00
C LEU A 51 -16.80 0.74 17.65
N VAL A 52 -17.89 1.22 17.07
CA VAL A 52 -19.26 0.96 17.52
C VAL A 52 -19.72 -0.40 16.97
N PRO A 53 -20.45 -1.21 17.77
CA PRO A 53 -21.01 -2.46 17.28
C PRO A 53 -21.93 -2.26 16.08
N LEU A 54 -21.71 -3.03 15.02
CA LEU A 54 -22.55 -3.02 13.83
C LEU A 54 -23.94 -3.60 14.12
N THR A 55 -24.96 -3.06 13.49
CA THR A 55 -26.30 -3.65 13.49
C THR A 55 -26.29 -4.99 12.74
N ALA A 56 -27.35 -5.79 12.93
CA ALA A 56 -27.47 -7.07 12.23
C ALA A 56 -27.50 -6.89 10.70
N GLU A 57 -28.14 -5.83 10.22
CA GLU A 57 -28.23 -5.47 8.81
C GLU A 57 -26.85 -5.08 8.27
N GLN A 58 -26.17 -4.11 8.87
CA GLN A 58 -24.81 -3.67 8.48
C GLN A 58 -23.80 -4.84 8.46
N ARG A 59 -23.91 -5.75 9.44
CA ARG A 59 -23.05 -6.95 9.46
C ARG A 59 -23.35 -7.88 8.29
N SER A 60 -24.64 -8.06 7.96
CA SER A 60 -25.05 -8.89 6.83
C SER A 60 -24.53 -8.36 5.51
N ASP A 61 -24.71 -7.05 5.28
CA ASP A 61 -24.25 -6.37 4.06
C ASP A 61 -22.73 -6.45 3.93
N ARG A 62 -22.01 -6.17 4.99
CA ARG A 62 -20.54 -6.24 4.99
C ARG A 62 -20.03 -7.65 4.74
N MET A 63 -20.70 -8.67 5.31
CA MET A 63 -20.37 -10.07 5.08
C MET A 63 -20.61 -10.47 3.61
N GLU A 64 -21.75 -10.07 3.05
CA GLU A 64 -22.09 -10.35 1.66
C GLU A 64 -21.09 -9.71 0.69
N MET A 65 -20.79 -8.43 0.87
CA MET A 65 -19.77 -7.72 0.09
C MET A 65 -18.40 -8.36 0.19
N GLY A 66 -17.97 -8.72 1.40
CA GLY A 66 -16.68 -9.36 1.64
C GLY A 66 -16.56 -10.74 0.99
N LEU A 67 -17.61 -11.55 1.10
CA LEU A 67 -17.66 -12.87 0.46
C LEU A 67 -17.70 -12.77 -1.06
N ALA A 68 -18.44 -11.81 -1.62
CA ALA A 68 -18.47 -11.55 -3.05
C ALA A 68 -17.10 -11.15 -3.58
N ARG A 69 -16.38 -10.23 -2.86
CA ARG A 69 -15.01 -9.83 -3.20
C ARG A 69 -14.06 -11.01 -3.14
N LYS A 70 -14.13 -11.82 -2.08
CA LYS A 70 -13.28 -13.02 -1.95
C LYS A 70 -13.55 -14.02 -3.08
N ALA A 71 -14.80 -14.30 -3.40
CA ALA A 71 -15.17 -15.22 -4.49
C ALA A 71 -14.65 -14.73 -5.84
N ARG A 72 -14.75 -13.41 -6.12
CA ARG A 72 -14.23 -12.80 -7.34
C ARG A 72 -12.71 -12.96 -7.44
N ARG A 73 -11.97 -12.63 -6.39
CA ARG A 73 -10.50 -12.77 -6.37
C ARG A 73 -10.03 -14.21 -6.52
N VAL A 74 -10.71 -15.17 -5.88
CA VAL A 74 -10.42 -16.60 -6.06
C VAL A 74 -10.66 -17.03 -7.50
N ALA A 75 -11.76 -16.61 -8.12
CA ALA A 75 -12.06 -16.90 -9.53
C ALA A 75 -11.00 -16.30 -10.47
N GLN A 76 -10.56 -15.08 -10.20
CA GLN A 76 -9.51 -14.40 -10.97
C GLN A 76 -8.15 -15.10 -10.81
N GLN A 77 -7.76 -15.51 -9.61
CA GLN A 77 -6.54 -16.29 -9.39
C GLN A 77 -6.57 -17.61 -10.16
N GLN A 78 -7.71 -18.27 -10.24
CA GLN A 78 -7.87 -19.49 -11.04
C GLN A 78 -7.74 -19.20 -12.54
N THR A 79 -8.27 -18.08 -13.02
CA THR A 79 -8.13 -17.66 -14.41
C THR A 79 -6.70 -17.22 -14.71
N ALA A 80 -6.06 -16.49 -13.80
CA ALA A 80 -4.68 -16.04 -13.92
C ALA A 80 -3.68 -17.20 -13.94
N ASN A 81 -3.91 -18.26 -13.17
CA ASN A 81 -3.07 -19.46 -13.19
C ASN A 81 -3.12 -20.19 -14.55
N ASN A 82 -4.12 -19.93 -15.37
CA ASN A 82 -4.29 -20.50 -16.71
C ASN A 82 -3.95 -19.51 -17.84
N ALA A 83 -3.69 -18.23 -17.52
CA ALA A 83 -3.36 -17.22 -18.50
C ALA A 83 -1.84 -17.05 -18.61
N PRO A 84 -1.23 -17.27 -19.79
CA PRO A 84 0.15 -16.88 -20.01
C PRO A 84 0.25 -15.35 -20.07
N ASN A 85 1.13 -14.75 -19.30
CA ASN A 85 1.45 -13.31 -19.26
C ASN A 85 0.35 -12.41 -18.68
N ILE A 86 0.29 -12.32 -17.38
CA ILE A 86 -0.40 -11.22 -16.70
C ILE A 86 0.52 -10.00 -16.70
N ALA A 87 0.09 -8.93 -17.32
CA ALA A 87 0.82 -7.68 -17.42
C ALA A 87 0.03 -6.54 -16.73
N PRO A 88 -0.12 -6.57 -15.40
CA PRO A 88 -0.88 -5.53 -14.70
C PRO A 88 -0.16 -4.20 -14.78
N ARG A 89 -0.95 -3.13 -14.73
CA ARG A 89 -0.47 -1.76 -14.70
C ARG A 89 -0.62 -1.20 -13.30
N GLY A 90 0.45 -0.63 -12.76
CA GLY A 90 0.48 0.00 -11.44
C GLY A 90 0.76 1.49 -11.55
N LEU A 91 0.08 2.29 -10.72
CA LEU A 91 0.32 3.71 -10.59
C LEU A 91 1.29 3.98 -9.45
N LEU A 92 2.34 4.79 -9.74
CA LEU A 92 3.28 5.28 -8.75
C LEU A 92 3.33 6.79 -8.82
N ILE A 93 2.99 7.45 -7.70
CA ILE A 93 2.98 8.90 -7.58
C ILE A 93 4.18 9.34 -6.75
N LEU A 94 5.01 10.21 -7.32
CA LEU A 94 6.09 10.88 -6.60
C LEU A 94 5.53 12.13 -5.92
N VAL A 95 5.88 12.31 -4.65
CA VAL A 95 5.32 13.36 -3.80
C VAL A 95 6.42 14.22 -3.19
N ASN A 96 6.34 15.53 -3.44
CA ASN A 96 7.06 16.54 -2.68
C ASN A 96 6.14 17.06 -1.57
N PHE A 97 6.73 17.43 -0.45
CA PHE A 97 6.08 18.28 0.55
C PHE A 97 6.41 19.75 0.31
N ALA A 98 5.74 20.65 1.01
CA ALA A 98 6.02 22.07 0.90
C ALA A 98 7.47 22.45 1.31
N ASP A 99 8.07 21.66 2.19
CA ASP A 99 9.42 21.83 2.73
C ASP A 99 10.44 20.78 2.26
N GLN A 100 9.99 19.73 1.57
CA GLN A 100 10.87 18.65 1.10
C GLN A 100 10.58 18.33 -0.38
N ALA A 101 11.61 18.29 -1.19
CA ALA A 101 11.50 17.98 -2.60
C ALA A 101 12.40 16.80 -3.01
N PHE A 102 11.98 16.07 -4.03
CA PHE A 102 12.75 15.00 -4.62
C PHE A 102 14.10 15.51 -5.15
N VAL A 103 15.14 14.81 -4.78
CA VAL A 103 16.49 15.00 -5.34
C VAL A 103 16.75 14.03 -6.49
N THR A 104 16.17 12.82 -6.40
CA THR A 104 16.32 11.79 -7.44
C THR A 104 15.41 12.11 -8.63
N PRO A 105 15.95 12.19 -9.86
CA PRO A 105 15.14 12.42 -11.05
C PRO A 105 14.07 11.31 -11.25
N ARG A 106 12.87 11.71 -11.70
CA ARG A 106 11.79 10.78 -12.02
C ARG A 106 12.23 9.63 -12.94
N ASP A 107 13.03 9.94 -13.96
CA ASP A 107 13.50 8.92 -14.92
C ASP A 107 14.40 7.87 -14.27
N THR A 108 15.14 8.22 -13.22
CA THR A 108 15.92 7.27 -12.43
C THR A 108 14.99 6.32 -11.68
N ILE A 109 13.91 6.84 -11.08
CA ILE A 109 12.90 6.02 -10.38
C ILE A 109 12.14 5.15 -11.39
N ASN A 110 11.75 5.72 -12.52
CA ASN A 110 11.11 4.95 -13.58
C ASN A 110 12.01 3.79 -14.07
N ASN A 111 13.30 4.04 -14.24
CA ASN A 111 14.25 3.00 -14.64
C ASN A 111 14.45 1.94 -13.54
N MET A 112 14.42 2.33 -12.26
CA MET A 112 14.44 1.40 -11.13
C MET A 112 13.22 0.47 -11.13
N LEU A 113 12.06 0.95 -11.57
CA LEU A 113 10.83 0.18 -11.59
C LEU A 113 10.67 -0.66 -12.85
N ASN A 114 10.99 -0.10 -14.03
CA ASN A 114 10.65 -0.69 -15.33
C ASN A 114 11.87 -1.09 -16.17
N GLY A 115 13.08 -0.61 -15.84
CA GLY A 115 14.26 -0.80 -16.68
C GLY A 115 14.71 -2.25 -16.79
N GLU A 116 15.03 -2.71 -18.00
CA GLU A 116 15.48 -4.10 -18.22
C GLU A 116 16.87 -4.37 -17.63
N HIS A 117 17.74 -3.36 -17.65
CA HIS A 117 19.15 -3.46 -17.25
C HIS A 117 19.52 -2.49 -16.10
N PHE A 118 18.55 -2.22 -15.22
CA PHE A 118 18.81 -1.35 -14.07
C PHE A 118 19.84 -1.98 -13.15
N THR A 119 20.85 -1.22 -12.78
CA THR A 119 21.86 -1.58 -11.78
C THR A 119 22.10 -0.41 -10.86
N ARG A 120 22.26 -0.67 -9.59
CA ARG A 120 22.59 0.34 -8.57
C ARG A 120 23.55 -0.24 -7.55
N ASN A 121 24.59 0.54 -7.24
CA ASN A 121 25.46 0.26 -6.13
C ASN A 121 25.04 1.15 -4.94
N TYR A 122 24.86 0.53 -3.81
CA TYR A 122 24.56 1.20 -2.55
C TYR A 122 25.68 0.93 -1.55
N SER A 123 26.32 2.00 -1.05
CA SER A 123 27.39 1.89 -0.07
C SER A 123 26.94 2.44 1.28
N PHE A 124 27.20 1.68 2.33
CA PHE A 124 26.87 2.07 3.70
C PHE A 124 27.97 1.65 4.67
N THR A 125 28.01 2.31 5.82
CA THR A 125 28.95 1.97 6.88
C THR A 125 28.25 1.24 8.02
N TYR A 126 28.72 0.04 8.32
CA TYR A 126 28.22 -0.74 9.46
C TYR A 126 29.41 -1.17 10.34
N LYS A 127 29.34 -0.94 11.64
CA LYS A 127 30.42 -1.24 12.60
C LYS A 127 31.80 -0.74 12.16
N LYS A 128 31.87 0.50 11.69
CA LYS A 128 33.09 1.17 11.17
C LYS A 128 33.71 0.52 9.91
N ARG A 129 32.97 -0.35 9.24
CA ARG A 129 33.38 -0.93 7.95
C ARG A 129 32.44 -0.45 6.85
N GLN A 130 33.02 -0.14 5.71
CA GLN A 130 32.26 0.23 4.53
C GLN A 130 31.85 -1.03 3.76
N TYR A 131 30.60 -1.11 3.37
CA TYR A 131 30.03 -2.17 2.56
C TYR A 131 29.45 -1.58 1.29
N THR A 132 29.56 -2.29 0.20
CA THR A 132 28.87 -1.95 -1.05
C THR A 132 28.01 -3.14 -1.46
N ILE A 133 26.74 -2.89 -1.67
CA ILE A 133 25.80 -3.86 -2.20
C ILE A 133 25.46 -3.42 -3.62
N SER A 134 25.58 -4.36 -4.56
CA SER A 134 25.14 -4.15 -5.94
C SER A 134 23.80 -4.85 -6.14
N SER A 135 22.80 -4.09 -6.58
CA SER A 135 21.53 -4.66 -7.03
C SER A 135 21.46 -4.56 -8.55
N SER A 136 20.91 -5.60 -9.17
CA SER A 136 20.66 -5.65 -10.61
C SER A 136 19.22 -6.08 -10.87
N GLY A 137 18.64 -5.52 -11.93
CA GLY A 137 17.24 -5.72 -12.27
C GLY A 137 16.33 -4.69 -11.65
N SER A 138 15.28 -4.33 -12.38
CA SER A 138 14.20 -3.48 -11.89
C SER A 138 13.17 -4.25 -11.08
N ALA A 139 12.22 -3.55 -10.46
CA ALA A 139 11.08 -4.19 -9.80
C ALA A 139 10.29 -5.08 -10.79
N ARG A 140 10.03 -4.60 -11.99
CA ARG A 140 9.42 -5.38 -13.09
C ARG A 140 10.20 -6.65 -13.39
N LYS A 141 11.52 -6.54 -13.55
CA LYS A 141 12.39 -7.68 -13.83
C LYS A 141 12.36 -8.70 -12.70
N TYR A 142 12.38 -8.26 -11.46
CA TYR A 142 12.24 -9.12 -10.30
C TYR A 142 10.94 -9.95 -10.34
N PHE A 143 9.80 -9.30 -10.54
CA PHE A 143 8.52 -10.01 -10.61
C PHE A 143 8.45 -10.97 -11.80
N TYR A 144 8.98 -10.55 -12.95
CA TYR A 144 9.04 -11.38 -14.14
C TYR A 144 9.86 -12.67 -13.91
N ASP A 145 11.03 -12.53 -13.32
CA ASP A 145 11.92 -13.67 -13.05
C ASP A 145 11.34 -14.59 -11.96
N GLN A 146 10.81 -14.02 -10.88
CA GLN A 146 10.23 -14.81 -9.78
C GLN A 146 8.97 -15.57 -10.21
N SER A 147 8.25 -15.07 -11.19
CA SER A 147 7.06 -15.72 -11.75
C SER A 147 7.35 -16.64 -12.94
N TYR A 148 8.62 -16.85 -13.28
CA TYR A 148 9.02 -17.61 -14.47
C TYR A 148 8.42 -17.02 -15.78
N GLY A 149 8.36 -15.68 -15.87
CA GLY A 149 7.84 -14.98 -17.02
C GLY A 149 6.32 -14.85 -17.07
N GLN A 150 5.59 -15.28 -16.05
CA GLN A 150 4.12 -15.24 -16.04
C GLN A 150 3.54 -13.90 -15.57
N TYR A 151 4.28 -13.15 -14.75
CA TYR A 151 3.85 -11.87 -14.21
C TYR A 151 4.83 -10.77 -14.64
N ASN A 152 4.35 -9.87 -15.51
CA ASN A 152 5.15 -8.83 -16.13
C ASN A 152 4.53 -7.44 -15.90
N PRO A 153 4.56 -6.91 -14.68
CA PRO A 153 3.93 -5.63 -14.36
C PRO A 153 4.62 -4.47 -15.06
N THR A 154 3.88 -3.41 -15.29
CA THR A 154 4.42 -2.09 -15.70
C THR A 154 4.01 -1.05 -14.69
N PHE A 155 4.87 -0.05 -14.44
CA PHE A 155 4.62 1.00 -13.47
C PHE A 155 4.65 2.36 -14.16
N ASP A 156 3.54 3.10 -14.10
CA ASP A 156 3.51 4.48 -14.54
C ASP A 156 3.97 5.40 -13.41
N VAL A 157 5.08 6.09 -13.63
CA VAL A 157 5.66 7.00 -12.65
C VAL A 157 5.22 8.42 -12.95
N ILE A 158 4.41 8.98 -12.07
CA ILE A 158 3.81 10.31 -12.19
C ILE A 158 4.44 11.26 -11.18
N GLY A 159 4.48 12.52 -11.50
CA GLY A 159 4.95 13.56 -10.59
C GLY A 159 6.42 13.95 -10.82
N PRO A 160 7.06 14.53 -9.79
CA PRO A 160 6.53 14.75 -8.45
C PRO A 160 5.40 15.79 -8.43
N VAL A 161 4.32 15.48 -7.69
CA VAL A 161 3.33 16.46 -7.27
C VAL A 161 3.75 17.08 -5.95
N THR A 162 3.37 18.35 -5.68
CA THR A 162 3.76 19.02 -4.43
C THR A 162 2.53 19.23 -3.55
N LEU A 163 2.55 18.60 -2.38
CA LEU A 163 1.49 18.74 -1.39
C LEU A 163 1.48 20.12 -0.74
N SER A 164 0.33 20.51 -0.20
CA SER A 164 0.11 21.83 0.37
C SER A 164 0.87 22.08 1.67
N ASN A 165 1.19 21.02 2.43
CA ASN A 165 1.78 21.13 3.76
C ASN A 165 3.18 20.49 3.83
N ASN A 166 3.85 20.75 4.94
CA ASN A 166 5.15 20.17 5.28
C ASN A 166 5.02 18.69 5.62
N ILE A 167 6.11 17.94 5.51
CA ILE A 167 6.14 16.52 5.87
C ILE A 167 5.62 16.28 7.29
N SER A 168 5.99 17.15 8.23
CA SER A 168 5.56 17.06 9.63
C SER A 168 4.05 17.25 9.86
N TYR A 169 3.32 17.85 8.92
CA TYR A 169 1.86 17.92 9.01
C TYR A 169 1.21 16.56 8.79
N TYR A 170 1.71 15.79 7.84
CA TYR A 170 1.16 14.48 7.49
C TYR A 170 1.63 13.38 8.45
N GLY A 171 2.89 13.46 8.89
CA GLY A 171 3.52 12.51 9.80
C GLY A 171 3.43 12.89 11.28
N GLU A 172 2.69 13.96 11.66
CA GLU A 172 2.48 14.28 13.08
C GLU A 172 1.92 13.08 13.83
N ASN A 173 2.64 12.62 14.85
CA ASN A 173 2.24 11.48 15.64
C ASN A 173 1.09 11.80 16.60
N ASP A 174 0.20 10.84 16.77
CA ASP A 174 -0.75 10.83 17.88
C ASP A 174 -0.03 10.44 19.20
N ARG A 175 -0.77 10.39 20.31
CA ARG A 175 -0.22 9.99 21.63
C ARG A 175 0.32 8.54 21.68
N TRP A 176 0.09 7.76 20.64
CA TRP A 176 0.49 6.37 20.53
C TRP A 176 1.63 6.13 19.53
N GLY A 177 2.11 7.20 18.91
CA GLY A 177 3.16 7.12 17.88
C GLY A 177 2.65 6.66 16.53
N ASN A 178 1.38 6.89 16.18
CA ASN A 178 0.88 6.64 14.83
C ASN A 178 0.68 7.97 14.10
N ASP A 179 1.02 8.01 12.83
CA ASP A 179 0.76 9.16 11.97
C ASP A 179 -0.73 9.52 11.94
N LYS A 180 -1.05 10.79 12.13
CA LYS A 180 -2.44 11.26 12.14
C LYS A 180 -3.04 11.41 10.75
N ARG A 181 -2.25 11.73 9.72
CA ARG A 181 -2.75 12.16 8.42
C ARG A 181 -2.15 11.45 7.19
N PRO A 182 -1.74 10.18 7.27
CA PRO A 182 -1.19 9.50 6.10
C PRO A 182 -2.24 9.33 5.00
N THR A 183 -3.51 9.16 5.37
CA THR A 183 -4.62 9.06 4.41
C THR A 183 -4.85 10.38 3.67
N ASP A 184 -4.70 11.53 4.34
CA ASP A 184 -4.86 12.84 3.70
C ASP A 184 -3.74 13.09 2.70
N MET A 185 -2.51 12.67 3.01
CA MET A 185 -1.38 12.71 2.08
C MET A 185 -1.69 11.93 0.79
N ILE A 186 -2.18 10.70 0.93
CA ILE A 186 -2.52 9.85 -0.23
C ILE A 186 -3.65 10.46 -1.07
N LYS A 187 -4.72 10.95 -0.42
CA LYS A 187 -5.84 11.59 -1.11
C LYS A 187 -5.40 12.81 -1.90
N GLU A 188 -4.63 13.70 -1.27
CA GLU A 188 -4.12 14.90 -1.93
C GLU A 188 -3.18 14.57 -3.08
N ALA A 189 -2.30 13.58 -2.89
CA ALA A 189 -1.42 13.11 -3.96
C ALA A 189 -2.18 12.60 -5.18
N CYS A 190 -3.23 11.81 -4.98
CA CYS A 190 -4.09 11.31 -6.06
C CYS A 190 -4.85 12.44 -6.76
N GLN A 191 -5.39 13.41 -6.01
CA GLN A 191 -6.08 14.57 -6.57
C GLN A 191 -5.15 15.43 -7.42
N LEU A 192 -3.96 15.75 -6.91
CA LEU A 192 -2.98 16.52 -7.65
C LEU A 192 -2.45 15.78 -8.88
N ALA A 193 -2.32 14.46 -8.81
CA ALA A 193 -1.92 13.65 -9.95
C ALA A 193 -2.99 13.71 -11.05
N ASP A 194 -4.26 13.61 -10.70
CA ASP A 194 -5.36 13.77 -11.65
C ASP A 194 -5.40 15.18 -12.26
N GLU A 195 -5.38 16.21 -11.42
CA GLU A 195 -5.43 17.60 -11.86
C GLU A 195 -4.27 18.01 -12.78
N GLN A 196 -3.05 17.54 -12.49
CA GLN A 196 -1.84 17.94 -13.22
C GLN A 196 -1.52 17.07 -14.44
N TYR A 197 -1.92 15.80 -14.41
CA TYR A 197 -1.54 14.81 -15.42
C TYR A 197 -2.73 14.15 -16.10
N GLY A 198 -3.98 14.40 -15.67
CA GLY A 198 -5.19 13.83 -16.26
C GLY A 198 -5.22 12.30 -16.15
N ILE A 199 -5.03 11.76 -14.96
CA ILE A 199 -4.90 10.32 -14.74
C ILE A 199 -6.24 9.62 -14.97
N ASP A 200 -6.26 8.71 -15.92
CA ASP A 200 -7.37 7.76 -16.05
C ASP A 200 -7.15 6.57 -15.11
N PHE A 201 -7.74 6.65 -13.92
CA PHE A 201 -7.60 5.64 -12.89
C PHE A 201 -8.18 4.28 -13.30
N THR A 202 -9.07 4.21 -14.28
CA THR A 202 -9.64 2.94 -14.78
C THR A 202 -8.58 2.03 -15.40
N GLN A 203 -7.44 2.58 -15.82
CA GLN A 203 -6.32 1.82 -16.37
C GLN A 203 -5.56 1.00 -15.32
N TYR A 204 -5.81 1.26 -14.03
CA TYR A 204 -5.18 0.58 -12.90
C TYR A 204 -6.16 -0.33 -12.13
N ASP A 205 -7.36 -0.51 -12.67
CA ASP A 205 -8.34 -1.54 -12.31
C ASP A 205 -8.09 -2.75 -13.20
N ASN A 206 -7.09 -3.56 -12.84
CA ASN A 206 -6.63 -4.67 -13.68
C ASN A 206 -7.61 -5.85 -13.66
N ASP A 207 -8.50 -5.91 -12.69
CA ASP A 207 -9.47 -6.98 -12.54
C ASP A 207 -10.90 -6.56 -12.88
N ASN A 208 -11.09 -5.30 -13.28
CA ASN A 208 -12.37 -4.69 -13.69
C ASN A 208 -13.45 -4.77 -12.60
N ASP A 209 -13.05 -4.56 -11.35
CA ASP A 209 -13.96 -4.57 -10.20
C ASP A 209 -14.51 -3.17 -9.85
N GLY A 210 -14.06 -2.14 -10.57
CA GLY A 210 -14.45 -0.75 -10.36
C GLY A 210 -13.59 -0.01 -9.33
N TYR A 211 -12.54 -0.66 -8.84
CA TYR A 211 -11.58 -0.07 -7.91
C TYR A 211 -10.16 -0.16 -8.47
N VAL A 212 -9.36 0.84 -8.18
CA VAL A 212 -7.91 0.79 -8.46
C VAL A 212 -7.28 -0.26 -7.55
N ASP A 213 -6.53 -1.22 -8.11
CA ASP A 213 -5.93 -2.31 -7.34
C ASP A 213 -4.92 -1.81 -6.32
N PHE A 214 -4.05 -0.89 -6.73
CA PHE A 214 -3.08 -0.26 -5.85
C PHE A 214 -2.51 1.03 -6.43
N VAL A 215 -2.21 1.98 -5.54
CA VAL A 215 -1.42 3.16 -5.83
C VAL A 215 -0.20 3.14 -4.92
N TYR A 216 0.99 3.24 -5.50
CA TYR A 216 2.22 3.44 -4.74
C TYR A 216 2.50 4.93 -4.62
N VAL A 217 2.88 5.35 -3.43
CA VAL A 217 3.37 6.71 -3.19
C VAL A 217 4.80 6.62 -2.70
N ILE A 218 5.70 7.33 -3.39
CA ILE A 218 7.07 7.57 -2.92
C ILE A 218 7.17 9.06 -2.65
N TYR A 219 7.51 9.42 -1.44
CA TYR A 219 7.63 10.80 -1.01
C TYR A 219 9.10 11.25 -0.83
N ALA A 220 9.32 12.54 -0.88
CA ALA A 220 10.62 13.15 -0.64
C ALA A 220 10.93 13.20 0.86
N GLY A 221 12.18 12.99 1.21
CA GLY A 221 12.65 12.99 2.60
C GLY A 221 12.88 11.58 3.15
N ASN A 222 13.20 11.51 4.42
CA ASN A 222 13.36 10.25 5.16
C ASN A 222 12.17 10.08 6.10
N GLY A 223 11.55 8.90 6.07
CA GLY A 223 10.53 8.53 7.06
C GLY A 223 11.17 8.14 8.40
N GLU A 224 10.35 8.00 9.43
CA GLU A 224 10.80 7.56 10.77
C GLU A 224 11.60 6.26 10.71
N ALA A 225 11.14 5.28 9.92
CA ALA A 225 11.78 3.97 9.78
C ALA A 225 13.20 4.06 9.20
N ASP A 226 13.50 5.12 8.46
CA ASP A 226 14.82 5.41 7.87
C ASP A 226 15.65 6.40 8.71
N GLY A 227 15.23 6.69 9.93
CA GLY A 227 15.91 7.59 10.87
C GLY A 227 15.54 9.06 10.67
N GLY A 228 14.38 9.34 10.09
CA GLY A 228 13.76 10.66 10.10
C GLY A 228 13.33 11.10 11.51
N ASP A 229 12.80 12.31 11.60
CA ASP A 229 12.19 12.84 12.83
C ASP A 229 10.88 12.09 13.14
N GLU A 230 10.50 12.02 14.43
CA GLU A 230 9.26 11.37 14.90
C GLU A 230 7.95 11.96 14.33
N ASN A 231 8.03 13.07 13.61
CA ASN A 231 6.92 13.69 12.89
C ASN A 231 7.05 13.54 11.37
N THR A 232 7.87 12.62 10.88
CA THR A 232 7.92 12.30 9.44
C THR A 232 7.11 11.04 9.16
N VAL A 233 6.46 11.01 8.00
CA VAL A 233 5.59 9.89 7.54
C VAL A 233 6.36 8.58 7.44
#